data_3336436f0e9717a0bfff5c533983112d
#
_entry.id   3336436f0e9717a0bfff5c533983112d
#
_cell.length_a   1.000
_cell.length_b   1.000
_cell.length_c   1.000
_cell.angle_alpha   90.00
_cell.angle_beta   90.00
_cell.angle_gamma   90.00
#
_symmetry.space_group_name_H-M   'P 1'
#
loop_
_entity.id
_entity.type
_entity.pdbx_description
1 polymer ?
#
loop_
_entity_poly.entity_id
_entity_poly.type
_entity_poly.pdbx_seq_one_letter_code
_entity_poly.pdbx_strand_id
1 'polypeptide(L)'
;MEILNFEDGTKTQDAYVTIDGVNHTVTPAKYTGKIPLSAYNLNKMQKNLVTHKYHLKITSAVTAGTEVTIPCYYKVGQAVIDVYLNGERLLLSSDASGTDGHYREVGTANSISNKIKTTTDWALETGDVLDFVVRRWL
;
A
#
# COMPACT_ATOMS: atom_id res chain seq x y z
N MET A 1 -1.46 -9.50 11.93
CA MET A 1 -1.65 -8.32 12.80
C MET A 1 -3.14 -8.09 12.97
N GLU A 2 -3.59 -8.05 14.18
CA GLU A 2 -4.98 -7.72 14.47
C GLU A 2 -5.22 -6.24 14.24
N ILE A 3 -6.30 -5.91 13.53
CA ILE A 3 -6.71 -4.52 13.31
C ILE A 3 -7.69 -4.16 14.42
N LEU A 4 -7.31 -3.21 15.26
CA LEU A 4 -8.19 -2.67 16.27
C LEU A 4 -9.28 -1.82 15.59
N ASN A 5 -10.53 -2.02 16.00
CA ASN A 5 -11.63 -1.18 15.55
C ASN A 5 -12.00 -0.18 16.64
N PHE A 6 -11.97 1.10 16.29
CA PHE A 6 -12.31 2.20 17.17
C PHE A 6 -13.70 2.72 16.83
N GLU A 7 -14.49 2.96 17.86
CA GLU A 7 -15.83 3.53 17.74
C GLU A 7 -15.87 4.91 18.38
N ASP A 8 -16.55 5.83 17.74
CA ASP A 8 -16.75 7.17 18.29
C ASP A 8 -17.78 7.14 19.41
N GLY A 9 -17.48 7.79 20.53
CA GLY A 9 -18.45 8.06 21.57
C GLY A 9 -19.44 9.14 21.15
N THR A 10 -20.59 9.14 21.80
CA THR A 10 -21.57 10.23 21.69
C THR A 10 -21.19 11.36 22.65
N LYS A 11 -21.92 12.49 22.61
CA LYS A 11 -21.70 13.59 23.57
C LYS A 11 -21.90 13.18 25.03
N THR A 12 -22.60 12.08 25.27
CA THR A 12 -22.92 11.55 26.60
C THR A 12 -22.23 10.23 26.92
N GLN A 13 -21.40 9.73 26.00
CA GLN A 13 -20.76 8.42 26.11
C GLN A 13 -19.29 8.53 25.72
N ASP A 14 -18.42 7.90 26.49
CA ASP A 14 -17.00 7.80 26.17
C ASP A 14 -16.77 6.97 24.92
N ALA A 15 -15.72 7.31 24.16
CA ALA A 15 -15.25 6.46 23.06
C ALA A 15 -14.72 5.12 23.60
N TYR A 16 -14.78 4.08 22.82
CA TYR A 16 -14.23 2.79 23.18
C TYR A 16 -13.46 2.15 22.03
N VAL A 17 -12.57 1.24 22.38
CA VAL A 17 -11.86 0.37 21.46
C VAL A 17 -12.24 -1.07 21.75
N THR A 18 -12.53 -1.85 20.71
CA THR A 18 -12.79 -3.28 20.84
C THR A 18 -11.51 -4.06 20.63
N ILE A 19 -11.11 -4.83 21.63
CA ILE A 19 -9.95 -5.73 21.59
C ILE A 19 -10.47 -7.13 21.93
N ASP A 20 -10.20 -8.12 21.09
CA ASP A 20 -10.66 -9.52 21.28
C ASP A 20 -12.16 -9.64 21.57
N GLY A 21 -12.99 -8.80 20.94
CA GLY A 21 -14.43 -8.75 21.14
C GLY A 21 -14.87 -8.05 22.43
N VAL A 22 -13.95 -7.50 23.22
CA VAL A 22 -14.23 -6.77 24.46
C VAL A 22 -14.07 -5.27 24.24
N ASN A 23 -15.08 -4.49 24.61
CA ASN A 23 -15.03 -3.03 24.55
C ASN A 23 -14.25 -2.47 25.74
N HIS A 24 -13.22 -1.70 25.45
CA HIS A 24 -12.45 -0.95 26.43
C HIS A 24 -12.78 0.53 26.30
N THR A 25 -13.27 1.15 27.35
CA THR A 25 -13.56 2.59 27.36
C THR A 25 -12.26 3.38 27.29
N VAL A 26 -12.17 4.27 26.32
CA VAL A 26 -11.08 5.23 26.19
C VAL A 26 -11.63 6.59 26.59
N THR A 27 -11.29 7.04 27.79
CA THR A 27 -11.63 8.40 28.23
C THR A 27 -10.80 9.38 27.38
N PRO A 28 -11.42 10.18 26.49
CA PRO A 28 -10.66 11.13 25.72
C PRO A 28 -10.02 12.13 26.68
N ALA A 29 -8.70 12.24 26.65
CA ALA A 29 -8.03 13.35 27.25
C ALA A 29 -8.70 14.63 26.73
N LYS A 30 -8.98 15.61 27.61
CA LYS A 30 -9.50 16.92 27.21
C LYS A 30 -8.53 17.52 26.20
N TYR A 31 -8.80 17.26 24.92
CA TYR A 31 -7.99 17.76 23.84
C TYR A 31 -8.30 19.24 23.64
N THR A 32 -7.37 20.09 24.00
CA THR A 32 -7.39 21.51 23.64
C THR A 32 -6.78 21.75 22.25
N GLY A 33 -6.47 20.69 21.51
CA GLY A 33 -5.83 20.75 20.20
C GLY A 33 -6.83 20.69 19.03
N LYS A 34 -6.38 21.17 17.88
CA LYS A 34 -7.20 21.37 16.66
C LYS A 34 -7.63 20.12 15.91
N ILE A 35 -7.27 18.91 16.34
CA ILE A 35 -7.63 17.66 15.66
C ILE A 35 -8.34 16.75 16.66
N PRO A 36 -9.65 16.60 16.56
CA PRO A 36 -10.36 15.65 17.40
C PRO A 36 -9.86 14.23 17.10
N LEU A 37 -9.52 13.52 18.15
CA LEU A 37 -9.21 12.08 18.07
C LEU A 37 -10.52 11.35 17.90
N SER A 38 -10.90 11.08 16.65
CA SER A 38 -12.11 10.33 16.31
C SER A 38 -11.76 8.88 15.98
N ALA A 39 -12.71 7.98 16.14
CA ALA A 39 -12.58 6.59 15.71
C ALA A 39 -12.21 6.51 14.23
N TYR A 40 -12.80 7.36 13.39
CA TYR A 40 -12.46 7.44 11.97
C TYR A 40 -10.97 7.74 11.75
N ASN A 41 -10.42 8.74 12.45
CA ASN A 41 -9.02 9.12 12.32
C ASN A 41 -8.08 8.02 12.84
N LEU A 42 -8.42 7.38 13.97
CA LEU A 42 -7.64 6.26 14.52
C LEU A 42 -7.65 5.05 13.57
N ASN A 43 -8.81 4.69 13.05
CA ASN A 43 -8.95 3.59 12.08
C ASN A 43 -8.18 3.89 10.79
N LYS A 44 -8.22 5.15 10.31
CA LYS A 44 -7.46 5.59 9.15
C LYS A 44 -5.95 5.54 9.37
N MET A 45 -5.48 5.99 10.53
CA MET A 45 -4.06 5.90 10.91
C MET A 45 -3.60 4.45 10.96
N GLN A 46 -4.38 3.57 11.57
CA GLN A 46 -4.08 2.16 11.68
C GLN A 46 -3.98 1.48 10.30
N LYS A 47 -4.92 1.75 9.39
CA LYS A 47 -4.87 1.27 8.01
C LYS A 47 -3.63 1.75 7.25
N ASN A 48 -3.18 2.97 7.51
CA ASN A 48 -1.97 3.51 6.89
C ASN A 48 -0.68 2.86 7.40
N LEU A 49 -0.70 2.21 8.56
CA LEU A 49 0.45 1.52 9.13
C LEU A 49 0.54 0.04 8.69
N VAL A 50 -0.53 -0.49 8.09
CA VAL A 50 -0.57 -1.89 7.67
C VAL A 50 0.13 -2.06 6.33
N THR A 51 1.02 -3.04 6.27
CA THR A 51 1.69 -3.47 5.05
C THR A 51 0.89 -4.62 4.41
N HIS A 52 0.52 -4.45 3.16
CA HIS A 52 -0.19 -5.47 2.38
C HIS A 52 0.76 -6.14 1.40
N LYS A 53 0.70 -7.47 1.34
CA LYS A 53 1.50 -8.29 0.42
C LYS A 53 0.60 -8.91 -0.64
N TYR A 54 1.07 -8.89 -1.88
CA TYR A 54 0.39 -9.46 -3.03
C TYR A 54 1.37 -10.27 -3.85
N HIS A 55 0.84 -11.23 -4.59
CA HIS A 55 1.61 -12.19 -5.35
C HIS A 55 1.05 -12.31 -6.77
N LEU A 56 1.91 -12.33 -7.78
CA LEU A 56 1.55 -12.51 -9.18
C LEU A 56 2.52 -13.50 -9.84
N LYS A 57 2.01 -14.63 -10.30
CA LYS A 57 2.78 -15.55 -11.14
C LYS A 57 2.61 -15.18 -12.62
N ILE A 58 3.71 -15.02 -13.31
CA ILE A 58 3.73 -14.71 -14.74
C ILE A 58 3.40 -16.01 -15.53
N THR A 59 2.29 -15.99 -16.23
CA THR A 59 1.81 -17.16 -17.02
C THR A 59 2.20 -17.08 -18.48
N SER A 60 2.60 -15.91 -18.95
CA SER A 60 3.11 -15.68 -20.31
C SER A 60 4.21 -14.65 -20.26
N ALA A 61 5.28 -14.85 -21.02
CA ALA A 61 6.40 -13.91 -21.05
C ALA A 61 5.96 -12.47 -21.37
N VAL A 62 6.56 -11.51 -20.69
CA VAL A 62 6.30 -10.08 -20.87
C VAL A 62 7.55 -9.44 -21.47
N THR A 63 7.40 -8.85 -22.63
CA THR A 63 8.48 -8.16 -23.31
C THR A 63 8.98 -6.96 -22.50
N ALA A 64 10.27 -6.70 -22.55
CA ALA A 64 10.88 -5.51 -21.94
C ALA A 64 10.19 -4.22 -22.40
N GLY A 65 10.07 -3.27 -21.49
CA GLY A 65 9.40 -2.00 -21.75
C GLY A 65 7.86 -2.08 -21.83
N THR A 66 7.25 -3.17 -21.37
CA THR A 66 5.79 -3.39 -21.43
C THR A 66 5.12 -3.16 -20.07
N GLU A 67 3.86 -2.74 -20.10
CA GLU A 67 3.04 -2.60 -18.91
C GLU A 67 2.55 -3.96 -18.42
N VAL A 68 2.59 -4.14 -17.10
CA VAL A 68 2.09 -5.31 -16.38
C VAL A 68 0.99 -4.87 -15.44
N THR A 69 -0.19 -5.48 -15.55
CA THR A 69 -1.27 -5.31 -14.57
C THR A 69 -0.96 -6.13 -13.33
N ILE A 70 -0.99 -5.50 -12.17
CA ILE A 70 -0.65 -6.10 -10.88
C ILE A 70 -1.89 -6.26 -9.99
N PRO A 71 -1.88 -7.19 -9.03
CA PRO A 71 -3.06 -7.51 -8.20
C PRO A 71 -3.33 -6.51 -7.08
N CYS A 72 -2.65 -5.38 -7.07
CA CYS A 72 -2.81 -4.35 -6.05
C CYS A 72 -2.91 -2.96 -6.65
N TYR A 73 -3.45 -2.04 -5.87
CA TYR A 73 -3.50 -0.61 -6.21
C TYR A 73 -2.49 0.15 -5.37
N TYR A 74 -1.88 1.16 -5.95
CA TYR A 74 -0.93 2.03 -5.27
C TYR A 74 -1.04 3.47 -5.77
N LYS A 75 -0.50 4.41 -5.01
CA LYS A 75 -0.47 5.82 -5.39
C LYS A 75 0.85 6.15 -6.06
N VAL A 76 0.79 6.55 -7.33
CA VAL A 76 1.96 6.85 -8.18
C VAL A 76 2.79 8.00 -7.61
N GLY A 77 4.10 7.85 -7.60
CA GLY A 77 5.05 8.87 -7.17
C GLY A 77 5.16 9.05 -5.66
N GLN A 78 4.59 8.14 -4.86
CA GLN A 78 4.63 8.21 -3.39
C GLN A 78 5.56 7.19 -2.74
N ALA A 79 6.29 6.41 -3.54
CA ALA A 79 7.19 5.34 -3.07
C ALA A 79 6.53 4.38 -2.07
N VAL A 80 5.27 4.01 -2.32
CA VAL A 80 4.46 3.19 -1.41
C VAL A 80 4.45 1.71 -1.78
N ILE A 81 4.99 1.34 -2.94
CA ILE A 81 5.08 -0.03 -3.42
C ILE A 81 6.53 -0.47 -3.53
N ASP A 82 6.84 -1.63 -2.99
CA ASP A 82 8.08 -2.36 -3.28
C ASP A 82 7.75 -3.57 -4.14
N VAL A 83 8.57 -3.84 -5.14
CA VAL A 83 8.41 -4.94 -6.08
C VAL A 83 9.59 -5.89 -5.95
N TYR A 84 9.32 -7.18 -5.93
CA TYR A 84 10.32 -8.25 -5.88
C TYR A 84 10.08 -9.21 -7.03
N LEU A 85 11.14 -9.69 -7.64
CA LEU A 85 11.12 -10.77 -8.63
C LEU A 85 11.83 -11.98 -8.06
N ASN A 86 11.14 -13.11 -7.98
CA ASN A 86 11.70 -14.36 -7.47
C ASN A 86 12.45 -14.19 -6.13
N GLY A 87 11.96 -13.26 -5.28
CA GLY A 87 12.54 -12.93 -3.98
C GLY A 87 13.58 -11.80 -4.00
N GLU A 88 14.04 -11.33 -5.16
CA GLU A 88 14.97 -10.21 -5.28
C GLU A 88 14.26 -8.88 -5.45
N ARG A 89 14.65 -7.88 -4.67
CA ARG A 89 14.07 -6.54 -4.75
C ARG A 89 14.42 -5.85 -6.06
N LEU A 90 13.41 -5.37 -6.75
CA LEU A 90 13.56 -4.55 -7.93
C LEU A 90 13.70 -3.07 -7.57
N LEU A 91 14.54 -2.36 -8.32
CA LEU A 91 14.72 -0.92 -8.15
C LEU A 91 13.70 -0.16 -9.02
N LEU A 92 13.06 0.83 -8.41
CA LEU A 92 12.24 1.78 -9.13
C LEU A 92 13.16 2.69 -9.96
N SER A 93 12.90 2.78 -11.26
CA SER A 93 13.61 3.70 -12.13
C SER A 93 13.07 5.12 -11.99
N SER A 94 13.95 6.09 -11.82
CA SER A 94 13.62 7.53 -11.81
C SER A 94 13.66 8.13 -13.22
N ASP A 95 14.39 7.47 -14.12
CA ASP A 95 14.57 7.92 -15.51
C ASP A 95 13.37 7.54 -16.39
N ALA A 96 12.96 8.45 -17.25
CA ALA A 96 11.91 8.21 -18.23
C ALA A 96 12.27 7.11 -19.25
N SER A 97 13.55 6.93 -19.56
CA SER A 97 14.04 5.83 -20.39
C SER A 97 14.14 4.50 -19.66
N GLY A 98 14.14 4.52 -18.31
CA GLY A 98 14.20 3.33 -17.49
C GLY A 98 15.58 2.68 -17.37
N THR A 99 16.65 3.45 -17.53
CA THR A 99 18.04 2.93 -17.54
C THR A 99 18.64 2.77 -16.15
N ASP A 100 18.07 3.42 -15.12
CA ASP A 100 18.58 3.44 -13.74
C ASP A 100 17.83 2.50 -12.78
N GLY A 101 16.98 1.63 -13.30
CA GLY A 101 16.18 0.71 -12.48
C GLY A 101 15.55 -0.43 -13.28
N HIS A 102 14.74 -1.23 -12.62
CA HIS A 102 14.13 -2.43 -13.20
C HIS A 102 12.67 -2.22 -13.59
N TYR A 103 11.97 -1.32 -12.93
CA TYR A 103 10.56 -1.04 -13.23
C TYR A 103 10.23 0.44 -13.04
N ARG A 104 9.13 0.84 -13.62
CA ARG A 104 8.53 2.16 -13.46
C ARG A 104 7.10 2.06 -13.00
N GLU A 105 6.68 3.02 -12.20
CA GLU A 105 5.27 3.24 -11.91
C GLU A 105 4.54 3.79 -13.15
N VAL A 106 3.31 3.35 -13.37
CA VAL A 106 2.48 3.77 -14.52
C VAL A 106 1.35 4.65 -14.05
N GLY A 107 1.28 5.86 -14.58
CA GLY A 107 0.24 6.84 -14.28
C GLY A 107 0.80 8.23 -13.98
N THR A 108 -0.09 9.16 -13.74
CA THR A 108 0.26 10.54 -13.34
C THR A 108 0.59 10.56 -11.83
N ALA A 109 1.51 11.41 -11.43
CA ALA A 109 1.82 11.60 -10.01
C ALA A 109 0.55 11.84 -9.18
N ASN A 110 0.45 11.17 -8.04
CA ASN A 110 -0.71 11.16 -7.14
C ASN A 110 -1.97 10.45 -7.65
N SER A 111 -1.99 9.89 -8.86
CA SER A 111 -3.09 9.02 -9.30
C SER A 111 -2.99 7.62 -8.68
N ILE A 112 -4.09 6.89 -8.72
CA ILE A 112 -4.12 5.47 -8.32
C ILE A 112 -3.85 4.62 -9.55
N SER A 113 -2.96 3.66 -9.44
CA SER A 113 -2.61 2.72 -10.50
C SER A 113 -2.58 1.27 -9.98
N ASN A 114 -2.84 0.35 -10.88
CA ASN A 114 -2.63 -1.09 -10.70
C ASN A 114 -1.71 -1.64 -11.79
N LYS A 115 -0.82 -0.81 -12.32
CA LYS A 115 0.12 -1.19 -13.37
C LYS A 115 1.52 -0.75 -13.02
N ILE A 116 2.49 -1.58 -13.37
CA ILE A 116 3.90 -1.22 -13.46
C ILE A 116 4.38 -1.44 -14.89
N LYS A 117 5.51 -0.87 -15.24
CA LYS A 117 6.15 -1.05 -16.54
C LYS A 117 7.56 -1.57 -16.33
N THR A 118 7.95 -2.64 -17.00
CA THR A 118 9.35 -3.09 -17.04
C THR A 118 10.19 -2.07 -17.79
N THR A 119 11.48 -1.98 -17.46
CA THR A 119 12.40 -1.13 -18.25
C THR A 119 12.81 -1.81 -19.54
N THR A 120 13.46 -1.08 -20.44
CA THR A 120 13.81 -1.58 -21.78
C THR A 120 14.82 -2.72 -21.78
N ASP A 121 15.58 -2.86 -20.71
CA ASP A 121 16.65 -3.87 -20.59
C ASP A 121 16.21 -5.14 -19.85
N TRP A 122 14.92 -5.23 -19.50
CA TRP A 122 14.45 -6.27 -18.64
C TRP A 122 13.06 -6.79 -19.01
N ALA A 123 12.95 -8.09 -19.23
CA ALA A 123 11.73 -8.83 -19.55
C ALA A 123 11.36 -9.79 -18.41
N LEU A 124 10.09 -10.20 -18.37
CA LEU A 124 9.63 -11.25 -17.46
C LEU A 124 9.45 -12.54 -18.25
N GLU A 125 9.86 -13.64 -17.67
CA GLU A 125 9.70 -14.96 -18.25
C GLU A 125 8.46 -15.69 -17.70
N THR A 126 7.97 -16.66 -18.45
CA THR A 126 6.91 -17.54 -17.95
C THR A 126 7.40 -18.32 -16.74
N GLY A 127 6.66 -18.26 -15.66
CA GLY A 127 7.02 -18.89 -14.40
C GLY A 127 7.61 -17.94 -13.36
N ASP A 128 8.03 -16.76 -13.76
CA ASP A 128 8.47 -15.72 -12.84
C ASP A 128 7.38 -15.37 -11.83
N VAL A 129 7.83 -14.98 -10.63
CA VAL A 129 6.97 -14.61 -9.53
C VAL A 129 7.29 -13.18 -9.12
N LEU A 130 6.28 -12.32 -9.21
CA LEU A 130 6.35 -10.97 -8.68
C LEU A 130 5.63 -10.90 -7.33
N ASP A 131 6.32 -10.40 -6.32
CA ASP A 131 5.76 -10.07 -5.02
C ASP A 131 5.72 -8.55 -4.85
N PHE A 132 4.61 -8.07 -4.31
CA PHE A 132 4.37 -6.65 -4.08
C PHE A 132 4.14 -6.40 -2.61
N VAL A 133 4.79 -5.37 -2.08
CA VAL A 133 4.59 -4.91 -0.71
C VAL A 133 4.08 -3.48 -0.77
N VAL A 134 2.81 -3.27 -0.43
CA VAL A 134 2.19 -1.94 -0.41
C VAL A 134 2.16 -1.43 1.03
N ARG A 135 2.85 -0.31 1.29
CA ARG A 135 3.04 0.25 2.63
C ARG A 135 1.92 1.15 3.11
N ARG A 136 1.03 1.57 2.22
CA ARG A 136 -0.13 2.39 2.56
C ARG A 136 -1.37 1.83 1.90
N TRP A 137 -2.41 1.76 2.68
CA TRP A 137 -3.75 1.46 2.17
C TRP A 137 -4.35 2.72 1.55
N LEU A 138 -4.90 2.55 0.37
CA LEU A 138 -5.63 3.61 -0.33
C LEU A 138 -7.10 3.60 0.05
#